data_87668c7f504374ac3bb5e56e7f6da71b
#
_entry.id   87668c7f504374ac3bb5e56e7f6da71b
#
_cell.length_a   1.000
_cell.length_b   1.000
_cell.length_c   1.000
_cell.angle_alpha   90.00
_cell.angle_beta   90.00
_cell.angle_gamma   90.00
#
_symmetry.space_group_name_H-M   'P 1'
#
loop_
_entity.id
_entity.type
_entity.pdbx_description
1 polymer ?
#
loop_
_entity_poly.entity_id
_entity_poly.type
_entity_poly.pdbx_seq_one_letter_code
_entity_poly.pdbx_strand_id
1 'polypeptide(L)'
;MLLVTAGCADLTEPGNGAPPAAAQEAPPSKEPEAAPTPPPAPTPPADDERIGASHVLIQYKGSMRAGPDIKRSKDEAKKLAVEVMNKAKKGEDFAGLAKQYSDEPGAKDRAGSLGKFGKTQMVKPFSEAAFALKPGQVSDIVETDFGFHVIKRTE
;
A
#
# COMPACT_ATOMS: atom_id res chain seq x y z
N MET A 1 -21.25 -22.18 69.72
CA MET A 1 -20.88 -21.43 70.92
C MET A 1 -20.59 -20.04 70.46
N LEU A 2 -21.62 -19.18 70.45
CA LEU A 2 -21.76 -18.01 71.33
C LEU A 2 -20.72 -16.96 71.08
N LEU A 3 -20.99 -15.68 70.84
CA LEU A 3 -21.99 -14.65 71.06
C LEU A 3 -21.54 -13.41 70.30
N VAL A 4 -22.35 -12.74 69.52
CA VAL A 4 -23.17 -11.54 69.79
C VAL A 4 -22.51 -10.44 70.63
N THR A 5 -22.39 -9.25 70.04
CA THR A 5 -22.81 -7.93 70.57
C THR A 5 -22.51 -6.91 69.46
N ALA A 6 -23.39 -6.21 68.83
CA ALA A 6 -24.33 -5.15 69.15
C ALA A 6 -23.71 -3.91 69.82
N GLY A 7 -23.93 -2.76 69.20
CA GLY A 7 -23.67 -1.44 69.73
C GLY A 7 -23.63 -0.44 68.57
N CYS A 8 -24.73 0.08 68.19
CA CYS A 8 -25.48 1.32 68.46
C CYS A 8 -24.67 2.58 68.17
N ALA A 9 -25.13 3.26 67.15
CA ALA A 9 -25.57 4.65 67.01
C ALA A 9 -24.63 5.75 67.48
N ASP A 10 -24.34 6.64 66.60
CA ASP A 10 -24.69 8.05 66.84
C ASP A 10 -24.87 8.83 65.53
N LEU A 11 -25.93 9.59 65.56
CA LEU A 11 -26.36 10.56 64.54
C LEU A 11 -25.61 11.87 64.78
N THR A 12 -25.02 12.46 63.76
CA THR A 12 -24.97 13.93 63.65
C THR A 12 -24.74 14.34 62.19
N GLU A 13 -25.71 14.70 61.44
CA GLU A 13 -25.68 15.71 60.41
C GLU A 13 -25.76 17.13 61.08
N PRO A 14 -25.43 18.25 60.46
CA PRO A 14 -25.28 18.54 59.03
C PRO A 14 -24.05 19.41 58.70
N GLY A 15 -23.60 19.37 57.48
CA GLY A 15 -22.58 20.30 56.99
C GLY A 15 -22.62 20.36 55.45
N ASN A 16 -23.54 21.18 54.98
CA ASN A 16 -23.63 21.70 53.64
C ASN A 16 -22.27 22.06 53.05
N GLY A 17 -21.86 21.38 52.01
CA GLY A 17 -20.67 21.68 51.23
C GLY A 17 -20.70 20.88 49.96
N ALA A 18 -21.30 21.40 48.90
CA ALA A 18 -21.24 20.83 47.58
C ALA A 18 -19.76 20.68 47.16
N PRO A 19 -19.31 19.52 46.77
CA PRO A 19 -18.04 19.39 46.10
C PRO A 19 -18.13 20.03 44.72
N PRO A 20 -17.10 20.78 44.28
CA PRO A 20 -17.05 21.23 42.91
C PRO A 20 -17.00 20.02 42.00
N ALA A 21 -17.75 20.09 40.93
CA ALA A 21 -17.77 19.10 39.89
C ALA A 21 -16.34 18.69 39.50
N ALA A 22 -15.98 17.47 39.82
CA ALA A 22 -14.81 16.89 39.24
C ALA A 22 -15.01 16.87 37.72
N ALA A 23 -14.26 17.68 37.03
CA ALA A 23 -14.12 17.58 35.61
C ALA A 23 -13.73 16.14 35.30
N GLN A 24 -14.66 15.40 34.75
CA GLN A 24 -14.35 14.16 34.08
C GLN A 24 -13.46 14.54 32.90
N GLU A 25 -12.17 14.34 33.06
CA GLU A 25 -11.28 14.25 31.91
C GLU A 25 -11.83 13.17 30.99
N ALA A 26 -12.43 13.59 29.90
CA ALA A 26 -12.72 12.74 28.79
C ALA A 26 -11.41 12.07 28.37
N PRO A 27 -11.39 10.76 28.12
CA PRO A 27 -10.22 10.12 27.56
C PRO A 27 -9.88 10.84 26.25
N PRO A 28 -8.58 11.04 25.93
CA PRO A 28 -8.21 11.69 24.69
C PRO A 28 -8.85 10.91 23.55
N SER A 29 -9.76 11.57 22.86
CA SER A 29 -10.24 11.10 21.57
C SER A 29 -9.01 10.83 20.75
N LYS A 30 -8.76 9.56 20.41
CA LYS A 30 -7.82 9.23 19.35
C LYS A 30 -8.29 10.04 18.15
N GLU A 31 -7.54 11.06 17.82
CA GLU A 31 -7.63 11.69 16.51
C GLU A 31 -7.66 10.56 15.48
N PRO A 32 -8.64 10.54 14.57
CA PRO A 32 -8.55 9.64 13.45
C PRO A 32 -7.25 9.98 12.76
N GLU A 33 -6.31 9.04 12.84
CA GLU A 33 -5.08 9.06 12.07
C GLU A 33 -5.48 9.39 10.64
N ALA A 34 -5.15 10.60 10.22
CA ALA A 34 -5.50 11.11 8.91
C ALA A 34 -5.02 10.06 7.91
N ALA A 35 -5.98 9.47 7.19
CA ALA A 35 -5.67 8.63 6.04
C ALA A 35 -4.60 9.36 5.23
N PRO A 36 -3.51 8.68 4.79
CA PRO A 36 -2.48 9.35 4.01
C PRO A 36 -3.19 10.03 2.84
N THR A 37 -3.12 11.35 2.82
CA THR A 37 -3.61 12.13 1.69
C THR A 37 -2.96 11.54 0.45
N PRO A 38 -3.74 11.16 -0.56
CA PRO A 38 -3.14 10.72 -1.82
C PRO A 38 -2.18 11.82 -2.27
N PRO A 39 -0.98 11.47 -2.72
CA PRO A 39 -0.04 12.46 -3.19
C PRO A 39 -0.73 13.32 -4.26
N PRO A 40 -0.47 14.65 -4.30
CA PRO A 40 -1.10 15.53 -5.28
C PRO A 40 -0.95 14.91 -6.66
N ALA A 41 -2.05 14.87 -7.40
CA ALA A 41 -2.05 14.36 -8.77
C ALA A 41 -0.90 15.04 -9.53
N PRO A 42 0.00 14.26 -10.14
CA PRO A 42 1.15 14.85 -10.83
C PRO A 42 0.63 15.72 -11.98
N THR A 43 1.15 16.91 -12.08
CA THR A 43 1.04 17.75 -13.27
C THR A 43 1.43 16.88 -14.47
N PRO A 44 0.62 16.83 -15.55
CA PRO A 44 0.99 16.05 -16.72
C PRO A 44 2.35 16.55 -17.24
N PRO A 45 3.35 15.66 -17.31
CA PRO A 45 4.63 16.03 -17.87
C PRO A 45 4.46 16.32 -19.36
N ALA A 46 5.23 17.28 -19.87
CA ALA A 46 5.31 17.56 -21.29
C ALA A 46 5.66 16.28 -22.07
N ASP A 47 5.10 16.13 -23.26
CA ASP A 47 5.20 14.91 -24.10
C ASP A 47 6.64 14.49 -24.45
N ASP A 48 7.63 15.31 -24.12
CA ASP A 48 9.07 15.09 -24.38
C ASP A 48 9.83 14.50 -23.17
N GLU A 49 9.17 14.34 -22.01
CA GLU A 49 9.82 13.77 -20.82
C GLU A 49 10.01 12.28 -20.98
N ARG A 50 11.26 11.83 -20.84
CA ARG A 50 11.62 10.42 -20.80
C ARG A 50 12.05 10.04 -19.41
N ILE A 51 11.50 8.94 -18.90
CA ILE A 51 11.85 8.37 -17.60
C ILE A 51 12.43 6.99 -17.77
N GLY A 52 13.33 6.62 -16.87
CA GLY A 52 13.78 5.24 -16.71
C GLY A 52 12.90 4.51 -15.71
N ALA A 53 12.45 3.32 -16.06
CA ALA A 53 11.75 2.46 -15.10
C ALA A 53 12.05 0.98 -15.31
N SER A 54 11.83 0.23 -14.25
CA SER A 54 11.78 -1.23 -14.27
C SER A 54 10.40 -1.69 -13.86
N HIS A 55 9.95 -2.84 -14.36
CA HIS A 55 8.67 -3.41 -13.95
C HIS A 55 8.71 -4.92 -13.73
N VAL A 56 7.73 -5.40 -13.01
CA VAL A 56 7.41 -6.84 -12.89
C VAL A 56 6.03 -7.02 -13.45
N LEU A 57 5.88 -7.89 -14.46
CA LEU A 57 4.60 -8.25 -15.06
C LEU A 57 4.16 -9.62 -14.53
N ILE A 58 2.97 -9.66 -13.95
CA ILE A 58 2.35 -10.89 -13.48
C ILE A 58 1.10 -11.15 -14.30
N GLN A 59 1.20 -12.14 -15.18
CA GLN A 59 0.13 -12.54 -16.08
C GLN A 59 -0.85 -13.50 -15.41
N TYR A 60 -2.05 -13.59 -15.95
CA TYR A 60 -3.07 -14.56 -15.55
C TYR A 60 -3.65 -15.26 -16.79
N LYS A 61 -4.30 -16.39 -16.59
CA LYS A 61 -4.93 -17.13 -17.68
C LYS A 61 -5.95 -16.26 -18.42
N GLY A 62 -5.69 -16.04 -19.71
CA GLY A 62 -6.55 -15.20 -20.56
C GLY A 62 -6.13 -13.74 -20.67
N SER A 63 -5.05 -13.31 -19.98
CA SER A 63 -4.47 -12.00 -20.24
C SER A 63 -3.76 -11.95 -21.60
N MET A 64 -3.65 -10.76 -22.17
CA MET A 64 -3.02 -10.57 -23.47
C MET A 64 -1.56 -11.05 -23.44
N ARG A 65 -1.18 -11.89 -24.41
CA ARG A 65 0.15 -12.53 -24.52
C ARG A 65 0.53 -13.45 -23.34
N ALA A 66 -0.46 -13.90 -22.55
CA ALA A 66 -0.19 -14.94 -21.56
C ALA A 66 0.30 -16.21 -22.25
N GLY A 67 1.45 -16.70 -21.81
CA GLY A 67 1.99 -17.97 -22.30
C GLY A 67 1.09 -19.16 -21.90
N PRO A 68 1.23 -20.31 -22.58
CA PRO A 68 0.44 -21.51 -22.28
C PRO A 68 0.70 -22.07 -20.87
N ASP A 69 1.82 -21.70 -20.28
CA ASP A 69 2.24 -22.11 -18.93
C ASP A 69 1.54 -21.33 -17.83
N ILE A 70 0.91 -20.19 -18.18
CA ILE A 70 0.21 -19.33 -17.21
C ILE A 70 -1.16 -19.95 -16.90
N LYS A 71 -1.23 -20.67 -15.78
CA LYS A 71 -2.45 -21.35 -15.33
C LYS A 71 -3.19 -20.62 -14.21
N ARG A 72 -2.50 -19.63 -13.57
CA ARG A 72 -3.05 -18.88 -12.45
C ARG A 72 -4.26 -18.04 -12.85
N SER A 73 -5.23 -17.95 -11.96
CA SER A 73 -6.39 -17.07 -12.11
C SER A 73 -6.00 -15.60 -11.96
N LYS A 74 -6.92 -14.70 -12.31
CA LYS A 74 -6.72 -13.25 -12.12
C LYS A 74 -6.50 -12.90 -10.65
N ASP A 75 -7.24 -13.52 -9.74
CA ASP A 75 -7.13 -13.28 -8.29
C ASP A 75 -5.79 -13.76 -7.72
N GLU A 76 -5.30 -14.91 -8.19
CA GLU A 76 -3.99 -15.42 -7.80
C GLU A 76 -2.87 -14.51 -8.30
N ALA A 77 -2.96 -14.05 -9.55
CA ALA A 77 -2.02 -13.09 -10.11
C ALA A 77 -2.01 -11.76 -9.33
N LYS A 78 -3.19 -11.28 -8.95
CA LYS A 78 -3.31 -10.07 -8.12
C LYS A 78 -2.67 -10.25 -6.74
N LYS A 79 -2.91 -11.37 -6.08
CA LYS A 79 -2.27 -11.66 -4.77
C LYS A 79 -0.75 -11.69 -4.89
N LEU A 80 -0.23 -12.33 -5.95
CA LEU A 80 1.20 -12.37 -6.21
C LEU A 80 1.77 -10.98 -6.51
N ALA A 81 1.05 -10.16 -7.27
CA ALA A 81 1.43 -8.77 -7.52
C ALA A 81 1.50 -7.93 -6.24
N VAL A 82 0.53 -8.13 -5.31
CA VAL A 82 0.56 -7.49 -3.98
C VAL A 82 1.78 -7.92 -3.19
N GLU A 83 2.10 -9.20 -3.21
CA GLU A 83 3.29 -9.73 -2.53
C GLU A 83 4.58 -9.09 -3.07
N VAL A 84 4.74 -9.09 -4.39
CA VAL A 84 5.90 -8.48 -5.07
C VAL A 84 5.99 -6.98 -4.78
N MET A 85 4.87 -6.27 -4.85
CA MET A 85 4.81 -4.84 -4.52
C MET A 85 5.26 -4.58 -3.08
N ASN A 86 4.77 -5.37 -2.12
CA ASN A 86 5.13 -5.22 -0.71
C ASN A 86 6.62 -5.50 -0.47
N LYS A 87 7.18 -6.52 -1.10
CA LYS A 87 8.62 -6.81 -1.07
C LYS A 87 9.44 -5.65 -1.63
N ALA A 88 9.05 -5.14 -2.80
CA ALA A 88 9.71 -4.01 -3.44
C ALA A 88 9.64 -2.73 -2.59
N LYS A 89 8.50 -2.43 -1.96
CA LYS A 89 8.32 -1.29 -1.05
C LYS A 89 9.13 -1.43 0.25
N LYS A 90 9.40 -2.65 0.68
CA LYS A 90 10.29 -2.94 1.84
C LYS A 90 11.78 -2.80 1.52
N GLY A 91 12.12 -2.58 0.25
CA GLY A 91 13.50 -2.38 -0.18
C GLY A 91 14.20 -3.63 -0.71
N GLU A 92 13.47 -4.72 -0.95
CA GLU A 92 14.04 -5.88 -1.63
C GLU A 92 14.52 -5.52 -3.03
N ASP A 93 15.54 -6.23 -3.50
CA ASP A 93 16.10 -5.99 -4.83
C ASP A 93 15.06 -6.19 -5.93
N PHE A 94 14.66 -5.09 -6.55
CA PHE A 94 13.65 -5.08 -7.59
C PHE A 94 14.05 -5.89 -8.82
N ALA A 95 15.33 -5.91 -9.14
CA ALA A 95 15.87 -6.69 -10.24
C ALA A 95 15.74 -8.20 -9.97
N GLY A 96 16.00 -8.61 -8.73
CA GLY A 96 15.78 -9.99 -8.28
C GLY A 96 14.31 -10.39 -8.34
N LEU A 97 13.43 -9.51 -7.87
CA LEU A 97 11.97 -9.72 -7.94
C LEU A 97 11.50 -9.86 -9.40
N ALA A 98 12.01 -9.02 -10.31
CA ALA A 98 11.66 -9.11 -11.73
C ALA A 98 12.13 -10.44 -12.36
N LYS A 99 13.33 -10.89 -12.04
CA LYS A 99 13.84 -12.18 -12.53
C LYS A 99 13.04 -13.37 -12.02
N GLN A 100 12.55 -13.28 -10.78
CA GLN A 100 11.85 -14.38 -10.10
C GLN A 100 10.37 -14.45 -10.46
N TYR A 101 9.69 -13.31 -10.51
CA TYR A 101 8.22 -13.24 -10.57
C TYR A 101 7.67 -12.74 -11.89
N SER A 102 8.49 -12.07 -12.73
CA SER A 102 7.98 -11.54 -13.99
C SER A 102 7.75 -12.63 -15.03
N ASP A 103 6.57 -12.61 -15.61
CA ASP A 103 6.18 -13.49 -16.72
C ASP A 103 6.50 -12.86 -18.08
N GLU A 104 7.03 -11.63 -18.11
CA GLU A 104 7.37 -10.98 -19.36
C GLU A 104 8.55 -11.69 -20.04
N PRO A 105 8.44 -12.03 -21.33
CA PRO A 105 9.57 -12.53 -22.09
C PRO A 105 10.75 -11.55 -22.08
N GLY A 106 11.92 -12.02 -21.70
CA GLY A 106 13.13 -11.20 -21.58
C GLY A 106 13.25 -10.38 -20.30
N ALA A 107 12.27 -10.41 -19.40
CA ALA A 107 12.38 -9.74 -18.09
C ALA A 107 13.52 -10.32 -17.25
N LYS A 108 13.78 -11.62 -17.38
CA LYS A 108 14.90 -12.29 -16.69
C LYS A 108 16.26 -11.75 -17.12
N ASP A 109 16.43 -11.49 -18.41
CA ASP A 109 17.67 -10.99 -19.00
C ASP A 109 17.92 -9.52 -18.65
N ARG A 110 16.83 -8.71 -18.70
CA ARG A 110 16.88 -7.26 -18.44
C ARG A 110 16.60 -6.90 -16.99
N ALA A 111 16.35 -7.89 -16.12
CA ALA A 111 15.96 -7.67 -14.72
C ALA A 111 14.75 -6.71 -14.60
N GLY A 112 13.80 -6.83 -15.52
CA GLY A 112 12.61 -6.00 -15.60
C GLY A 112 12.86 -4.58 -16.11
N SER A 113 14.08 -4.20 -16.47
CA SER A 113 14.40 -2.85 -16.95
C SER A 113 13.78 -2.58 -18.32
N LEU A 114 13.09 -1.45 -18.45
CA LEU A 114 12.53 -0.94 -19.70
C LEU A 114 13.45 0.08 -20.39
N GLY A 115 14.51 0.52 -19.70
CA GLY A 115 15.31 1.66 -20.14
C GLY A 115 14.51 2.96 -20.05
N LYS A 116 14.91 3.95 -20.87
CA LYS A 116 14.21 5.25 -20.94
C LYS A 116 13.11 5.21 -21.99
N PHE A 117 11.91 5.59 -21.60
CA PHE A 117 10.75 5.66 -22.50
C PHE A 117 9.94 6.94 -22.27
N GLY A 118 9.27 7.38 -23.34
CA GLY A 118 8.32 8.48 -23.29
C GLY A 118 6.91 8.01 -22.95
N LYS A 119 6.06 8.94 -22.57
CA LYS A 119 4.68 8.68 -22.11
C LYS A 119 3.82 7.95 -23.14
N THR A 120 4.05 8.17 -24.41
CA THR A 120 3.28 7.57 -25.53
C THR A 120 3.77 6.19 -25.96
N GLN A 121 4.90 5.72 -25.45
CA GLN A 121 5.50 4.45 -25.85
C GLN A 121 4.91 3.24 -25.10
N MET A 122 4.20 3.47 -24.01
CA MET A 122 3.60 2.45 -23.18
C MET A 122 2.08 2.59 -23.13
N VAL A 123 1.39 1.52 -22.73
CA VAL A 123 -0.06 1.59 -22.51
C VAL A 123 -0.39 2.65 -21.45
N LYS A 124 -1.48 3.37 -21.68
CA LYS A 124 -1.86 4.54 -20.88
C LYS A 124 -1.83 4.30 -19.35
N PRO A 125 -2.46 3.25 -18.79
CA PRO A 125 -2.44 3.04 -17.34
C PRO A 125 -1.03 2.80 -16.79
N PHE A 126 -0.16 2.15 -17.59
CA PHE A 126 1.24 1.94 -17.20
C PHE A 126 2.03 3.24 -17.21
N SER A 127 1.93 4.02 -18.30
CA SER A 127 2.67 5.28 -18.42
C SER A 127 2.24 6.30 -17.36
N GLU A 128 0.94 6.45 -17.11
CA GLU A 128 0.44 7.35 -16.07
C GLU A 128 1.00 6.99 -14.69
N ALA A 129 0.99 5.71 -14.35
CA ALA A 129 1.55 5.25 -13.09
C ALA A 129 3.07 5.47 -13.00
N ALA A 130 3.81 5.16 -14.08
CA ALA A 130 5.27 5.31 -14.10
C ALA A 130 5.71 6.78 -13.97
N PHE A 131 5.02 7.68 -14.69
CA PHE A 131 5.32 9.12 -14.67
C PHE A 131 4.87 9.82 -13.37
N ALA A 132 3.90 9.24 -12.65
CA ALA A 132 3.49 9.73 -11.33
C ALA A 132 4.53 9.45 -10.24
N LEU A 133 5.42 8.48 -10.46
CA LEU A 133 6.43 8.09 -9.48
C LEU A 133 7.60 9.09 -9.45
N LYS A 134 8.20 9.24 -8.30
CA LYS A 134 9.51 9.86 -8.14
C LYS A 134 10.62 8.83 -8.39
N PRO A 135 11.84 9.25 -8.80
CA PRO A 135 12.98 8.35 -8.91
C PRO A 135 13.18 7.53 -7.64
N GLY A 136 13.32 6.22 -7.80
CA GLY A 136 13.44 5.26 -6.70
C GLY A 136 12.13 4.75 -6.12
N GLN A 137 10.99 5.35 -6.44
CA GLN A 137 9.69 4.98 -5.91
C GLN A 137 9.09 3.77 -6.64
N VAL A 138 8.34 2.95 -5.90
CA VAL A 138 7.59 1.79 -6.40
C VAL A 138 6.10 2.14 -6.46
N SER A 139 5.45 1.81 -7.59
CA SER A 139 4.00 2.02 -7.77
C SER A 139 3.15 1.08 -6.92
N ASP A 140 1.88 1.39 -6.86
CA ASP A 140 0.86 0.40 -6.56
C ASP A 140 0.67 -0.54 -7.75
N ILE A 141 -0.21 -1.53 -7.60
CA ILE A 141 -0.50 -2.48 -8.67
C ILE A 141 -1.24 -1.77 -9.79
N VAL A 142 -0.69 -1.87 -10.99
CA VAL A 142 -1.30 -1.34 -12.22
C VAL A 142 -1.87 -2.51 -13.02
N GLU A 143 -3.18 -2.50 -13.22
CA GLU A 143 -3.85 -3.49 -14.05
C GLU A 143 -3.87 -3.04 -15.51
N THR A 144 -3.50 -3.95 -16.40
CA THR A 144 -3.58 -3.77 -17.85
C THR A 144 -4.11 -5.04 -18.51
N ASP A 145 -4.36 -5.01 -19.82
CA ASP A 145 -4.77 -6.20 -20.58
C ASP A 145 -3.72 -7.32 -20.55
N PHE A 146 -2.47 -6.99 -20.28
CA PHE A 146 -1.37 -7.95 -20.19
C PHE A 146 -1.28 -8.64 -18.82
N GLY A 147 -1.85 -8.06 -17.79
CA GLY A 147 -1.80 -8.55 -16.42
C GLY A 147 -1.60 -7.43 -15.41
N PHE A 148 -1.00 -7.77 -14.28
CA PHE A 148 -0.69 -6.83 -13.21
C PHE A 148 0.77 -6.42 -13.27
N HIS A 149 1.01 -5.11 -13.20
CA HIS A 149 2.34 -4.53 -13.20
C HIS A 149 2.66 -3.92 -11.84
N VAL A 150 3.90 -4.12 -11.40
CA VAL A 150 4.52 -3.35 -10.33
C VAL A 150 5.68 -2.60 -10.96
N ILE A 151 5.70 -1.29 -10.83
CA ILE A 151 6.63 -0.41 -11.53
C ILE A 151 7.54 0.27 -10.51
N LYS A 152 8.83 0.36 -10.82
CA LYS A 152 9.80 1.16 -10.07
C LYS A 152 10.44 2.17 -11.00
N ARG A 153 10.27 3.47 -10.71
CA ARG A 153 10.98 4.52 -11.46
C ARG A 153 12.46 4.51 -11.05
N THR A 154 13.36 4.51 -12.02
CA THR A 154 14.81 4.51 -11.79
C THR A 154 15.43 5.89 -11.99
N GLU A 155 14.85 6.67 -12.93
CA GLU A 155 15.31 8.03 -13.28
C GLU A 155 14.12 8.96 -13.52
#